data_bf4a596671d750c180c4e0fe7032affe
#
_entry.id   bf4a596671d750c180c4e0fe7032affe
#
_cell.length_a   1.000
_cell.length_b   1.000
_cell.length_c   1.000
_cell.angle_alpha   90.00
_cell.angle_beta   90.00
_cell.angle_gamma   90.00
#
_symmetry.space_group_name_H-M   'P 1'
#
loop_
_entity.id
_entity.type
_entity.pdbx_description
1 polymer ?
#
loop_
_entity_poly.entity_id
_entity_poly.type
_entity_poly.pdbx_seq_one_letter_code
_entity_poly.pdbx_strand_id
1 'polypeptide(L)'
;MPIYALGDLVPDIAPQAFVHPDAIVIGQVTIGPESTVWPTAVLRGDHGRIVIGAQTSVQDGAVVHCTADLDTTIGDRCTIGHLAHLEGCAVEDGALVGSGATVLHRARVGRGALVAAQALLAPGTEVPPGALARGVPARIVEGGADPELLEHAVNTYVRNAHWYAADLRRID
;
A
#
# COMPACT_ATOMS: atom_id res chain seq x y z
N MET A 1 -11.89 11.66 10.65
CA MET A 1 -11.30 10.47 9.99
C MET A 1 -12.25 9.29 10.17
N PRO A 2 -12.74 8.68 9.09
CA PRO A 2 -13.60 7.50 9.20
C PRO A 2 -12.77 6.23 9.47
N ILE A 3 -12.38 6.07 10.75
CA ILE A 3 -11.73 4.86 11.27
C ILE A 3 -12.79 4.09 12.05
N TYR A 4 -13.02 2.85 11.66
CA TYR A 4 -14.10 2.04 12.21
C TYR A 4 -13.58 0.74 12.82
N ALA A 5 -14.03 0.44 14.02
CA ALA A 5 -13.99 -0.91 14.55
C ALA A 5 -15.14 -1.73 13.93
N LEU A 6 -14.91 -3.03 13.72
CA LEU A 6 -15.92 -3.99 13.32
C LEU A 6 -16.01 -5.08 14.40
N GLY A 7 -16.94 -4.93 15.34
CA GLY A 7 -16.93 -5.72 16.56
C GLY A 7 -15.63 -5.49 17.34
N ASP A 8 -14.93 -6.58 17.65
CA ASP A 8 -13.64 -6.54 18.35
C ASP A 8 -12.43 -6.27 17.45
N LEU A 9 -12.64 -6.19 16.12
CA LEU A 9 -11.59 -5.87 15.16
C LEU A 9 -11.38 -4.36 15.13
N VAL A 10 -10.32 -3.89 15.77
CA VAL A 10 -9.99 -2.45 15.91
C VAL A 10 -8.70 -2.14 15.19
N PRO A 11 -8.64 -1.09 14.35
CA PRO A 11 -7.41 -0.64 13.74
C PRO A 11 -6.35 -0.25 14.76
N ASP A 12 -5.10 -0.69 14.54
CA ASP A 12 -3.91 -0.32 15.30
C ASP A 12 -3.04 0.61 14.43
N ILE A 13 -3.05 1.90 14.75
CA ILE A 13 -2.39 2.94 13.95
C ILE A 13 -1.31 3.59 14.79
N ALA A 14 -0.06 3.51 14.33
CA ALA A 14 1.06 4.16 15.00
C ALA A 14 0.82 5.68 15.13
N PRO A 15 1.14 6.29 16.28
CA PRO A 15 0.93 7.73 16.49
C PRO A 15 1.64 8.64 15.49
N GLN A 16 2.71 8.16 14.86
CA GLN A 16 3.48 8.88 13.85
C GLN A 16 2.95 8.68 12.42
N ALA A 17 1.93 7.82 12.23
CA ALA A 17 1.31 7.65 10.92
C ALA A 17 0.38 8.81 10.59
N PHE A 18 0.35 9.20 9.31
CA PHE A 18 -0.58 10.19 8.80
C PHE A 18 -1.73 9.50 8.05
N VAL A 19 -2.93 9.59 8.58
CA VAL A 19 -4.16 9.14 7.89
C VAL A 19 -4.98 10.36 7.53
N HIS A 20 -5.18 10.59 6.22
CA HIS A 20 -5.97 11.73 5.76
C HIS A 20 -7.42 11.65 6.29
N PRO A 21 -8.06 12.78 6.64
CA PRO A 21 -9.43 12.77 7.15
C PRO A 21 -10.48 12.08 6.26
N ASP A 22 -10.26 12.02 4.95
CA ASP A 22 -11.15 11.37 3.98
C ASP A 22 -10.72 9.95 3.60
N ALA A 23 -9.67 9.41 4.20
CA ALA A 23 -9.33 7.98 4.06
C ALA A 23 -10.25 7.14 4.96
N ILE A 24 -10.49 5.89 4.58
CA ILE A 24 -11.34 4.95 5.29
C ILE A 24 -10.52 3.75 5.78
N VAL A 25 -10.53 3.48 7.09
CA VAL A 25 -9.85 2.34 7.69
C VAL A 25 -10.85 1.54 8.53
N ILE A 26 -11.03 0.26 8.25
CA ILE A 26 -12.05 -0.59 8.88
C ILE A 26 -11.44 -1.90 9.36
N GLY A 27 -11.70 -2.28 10.59
CA GLY A 27 -11.44 -3.63 11.13
C GLY A 27 -9.98 -3.88 11.46
N GLN A 28 -9.48 -5.08 11.18
CA GLN A 28 -8.14 -5.53 11.60
C GLN A 28 -7.05 -5.00 10.67
N VAL A 29 -6.69 -3.73 10.85
CA VAL A 29 -5.68 -3.02 10.06
C VAL A 29 -4.59 -2.51 10.99
N THR A 30 -3.33 -2.84 10.70
CA THR A 30 -2.15 -2.27 11.39
C THR A 30 -1.45 -1.30 10.44
N ILE A 31 -1.10 -0.10 10.92
CA ILE A 31 -0.35 0.91 10.15
C ILE A 31 0.88 1.33 10.95
N GLY A 32 2.06 1.09 10.38
CA GLY A 32 3.35 1.40 10.99
C GLY A 32 3.69 2.89 11.03
N PRO A 33 4.73 3.26 11.79
CA PRO A 33 5.13 4.65 11.98
C PRO A 33 5.58 5.32 10.68
N GLU A 34 5.33 6.64 10.56
CA GLU A 34 5.65 7.49 9.41
C GLU A 34 5.02 7.03 8.09
N SER A 35 4.08 6.07 8.15
CA SER A 35 3.29 5.65 6.99
C SER A 35 2.15 6.61 6.73
N THR A 36 1.70 6.65 5.48
CA THR A 36 0.66 7.58 5.03
C THR A 36 -0.49 6.85 4.35
N VAL A 37 -1.72 7.27 4.67
CA VAL A 37 -2.93 6.85 3.95
C VAL A 37 -3.62 8.11 3.42
N TRP A 38 -3.68 8.22 2.11
CA TRP A 38 -4.07 9.44 1.40
C TRP A 38 -5.59 9.52 1.16
N PRO A 39 -6.11 10.66 0.68
CA PRO A 39 -7.55 10.86 0.49
C PRO A 39 -8.22 9.72 -0.28
N THR A 40 -9.40 9.32 0.16
CA THR A 40 -10.25 8.30 -0.46
C THR A 40 -9.66 6.90 -0.57
N ALA A 41 -8.46 6.66 -0.03
CA ALA A 41 -7.95 5.31 0.10
C ALA A 41 -8.79 4.51 1.10
N VAL A 42 -9.02 3.23 0.81
CA VAL A 42 -9.83 2.33 1.63
C VAL A 42 -9.00 1.11 2.05
N LEU A 43 -8.82 0.92 3.34
CA LEU A 43 -8.21 -0.25 3.94
C LEU A 43 -9.29 -1.01 4.72
N ARG A 44 -9.71 -2.18 4.24
CA ARG A 44 -10.82 -2.93 4.84
C ARG A 44 -10.39 -4.34 5.26
N GLY A 45 -10.07 -4.46 6.56
CA GLY A 45 -9.65 -5.71 7.23
C GLY A 45 -10.83 -6.35 7.97
N ASP A 46 -11.82 -6.84 7.24
CA ASP A 46 -13.07 -7.41 7.78
C ASP A 46 -13.05 -8.94 7.91
N HIS A 47 -12.35 -9.64 7.05
CA HIS A 47 -12.28 -11.09 7.06
C HIS A 47 -10.89 -11.64 7.46
N GLY A 48 -9.83 -10.91 7.20
CA GLY A 48 -8.45 -11.19 7.56
C GLY A 48 -7.76 -9.93 8.03
N ARG A 49 -6.43 -9.89 7.98
CA ARG A 49 -5.63 -8.76 8.42
C ARG A 49 -5.04 -7.98 7.25
N ILE A 50 -4.90 -6.67 7.47
CA ILE A 50 -4.06 -5.81 6.64
C ILE A 50 -2.92 -5.32 7.54
N VAL A 51 -1.69 -5.48 7.07
CA VAL A 51 -0.50 -5.00 7.77
C VAL A 51 0.28 -4.09 6.85
N ILE A 52 0.44 -2.84 7.27
CA ILE A 52 1.25 -1.83 6.58
C ILE A 52 2.48 -1.55 7.46
N GLY A 53 3.67 -1.72 6.91
CA GLY A 53 4.93 -1.45 7.58
C GLY A 53 5.19 0.05 7.84
N ALA A 54 6.42 0.37 8.24
CA ALA A 54 6.86 1.74 8.48
C ALA A 54 7.18 2.49 7.18
N GLN A 55 7.02 3.83 7.17
CA GLN A 55 7.39 4.71 6.05
C GLN A 55 6.78 4.29 4.71
N THR A 56 5.62 3.64 4.74
CA THR A 56 4.88 3.15 3.57
C THR A 56 3.74 4.07 3.22
N SER A 57 3.58 4.37 1.94
CA SER A 57 2.53 5.26 1.44
C SER A 57 1.45 4.48 0.70
N VAL A 58 0.18 4.63 1.12
CA VAL A 58 -1.01 4.14 0.42
C VAL A 58 -1.75 5.33 -0.16
N GLN A 59 -1.67 5.49 -1.48
CA GLN A 59 -2.05 6.73 -2.16
C GLN A 59 -3.55 6.82 -2.45
N ASP A 60 -3.95 7.98 -2.95
CA ASP A 60 -5.35 8.37 -3.15
C ASP A 60 -6.15 7.32 -3.93
N GLY A 61 -7.30 6.97 -3.40
CA GLY A 61 -8.21 6.01 -4.02
C GLY A 61 -7.72 4.57 -4.09
N ALA A 62 -6.55 4.24 -3.53
CA ALA A 62 -6.10 2.85 -3.46
C ALA A 62 -7.05 2.02 -2.57
N VAL A 63 -7.29 0.78 -2.96
CA VAL A 63 -8.11 -0.16 -2.20
C VAL A 63 -7.23 -1.33 -1.76
N VAL A 64 -7.14 -1.52 -0.44
CA VAL A 64 -6.46 -2.66 0.18
C VAL A 64 -7.48 -3.49 0.92
N HIS A 65 -7.61 -4.75 0.52
CA HIS A 65 -8.54 -5.70 1.10
C HIS A 65 -7.83 -7.01 1.46
N CYS A 66 -8.50 -7.87 2.18
CA CYS A 66 -8.06 -9.21 2.56
C CYS A 66 -9.24 -10.19 2.45
N THR A 67 -8.96 -11.47 2.55
CA THR A 67 -9.99 -12.52 2.62
C THR A 67 -9.85 -13.31 3.91
N ALA A 68 -10.79 -14.20 4.20
CA ALA A 68 -10.74 -15.03 5.40
C ALA A 68 -9.46 -15.88 5.50
N ASP A 69 -8.92 -16.30 4.36
CA ASP A 69 -7.76 -17.19 4.29
C ASP A 69 -6.46 -16.49 3.89
N LEU A 70 -6.54 -15.21 3.46
CA LEU A 70 -5.41 -14.48 2.91
C LEU A 70 -5.35 -13.06 3.49
N ASP A 71 -4.37 -12.83 4.33
CA ASP A 71 -3.99 -11.47 4.77
C ASP A 71 -3.39 -10.69 3.59
N THR A 72 -3.44 -9.36 3.66
CA THR A 72 -2.65 -8.49 2.78
C THR A 72 -1.56 -7.83 3.60
N THR A 73 -0.31 -8.06 3.21
CA THR A 73 0.86 -7.51 3.90
C THR A 73 1.67 -6.61 2.98
N ILE A 74 2.00 -5.43 3.46
CA ILE A 74 2.83 -4.45 2.77
C ILE A 74 3.96 -4.09 3.73
N GLY A 75 5.19 -4.32 3.31
CA GLY A 75 6.39 -4.11 4.12
C GLY A 75 6.71 -2.64 4.36
N ASP A 76 7.92 -2.42 4.84
CA ASP A 76 8.44 -1.08 5.10
C ASP A 76 8.87 -0.37 3.81
N ARG A 77 8.78 0.95 3.81
CA ARG A 77 9.28 1.81 2.73
C ARG A 77 8.69 1.46 1.36
N CYS A 78 7.43 1.03 1.33
CA CYS A 78 6.70 0.73 0.10
C CYS A 78 5.91 1.95 -0.38
N THR A 79 5.64 1.97 -1.69
CA THR A 79 4.73 2.95 -2.29
C THR A 79 3.61 2.22 -3.02
N ILE A 80 2.37 2.39 -2.57
CA ILE A 80 1.17 1.88 -3.23
C ILE A 80 0.51 3.05 -3.95
N GLY A 81 0.62 3.05 -5.27
CA GLY A 81 0.22 4.15 -6.14
C GLY A 81 -1.29 4.41 -6.15
N HIS A 82 -1.64 5.58 -6.64
CA HIS A 82 -3.03 6.02 -6.73
C HIS A 82 -3.92 4.99 -7.43
N LEU A 83 -5.11 4.74 -6.90
CA LEU A 83 -6.11 3.82 -7.47
C LEU A 83 -5.63 2.36 -7.60
N ALA A 84 -4.54 1.96 -6.97
CA ALA A 84 -4.11 0.57 -6.99
C ALA A 84 -5.07 -0.31 -6.18
N HIS A 85 -5.24 -1.57 -6.61
CA HIS A 85 -6.05 -2.56 -5.90
C HIS A 85 -5.17 -3.73 -5.45
N LEU A 86 -5.16 -4.00 -4.15
CA LEU A 86 -4.41 -5.09 -3.53
C LEU A 86 -5.35 -5.98 -2.72
N GLU A 87 -5.31 -7.30 -2.94
CA GLU A 87 -6.15 -8.23 -2.19
C GLU A 87 -5.47 -9.59 -1.99
N GLY A 88 -5.29 -9.98 -0.71
CA GLY A 88 -4.76 -11.29 -0.35
C GLY A 88 -3.33 -11.55 -0.86
N CYS A 89 -2.48 -10.53 -0.85
CA CYS A 89 -1.15 -10.54 -1.45
C CYS A 89 -0.06 -10.03 -0.48
N ALA A 90 1.18 -10.20 -0.87
CA ALA A 90 2.33 -9.70 -0.12
C ALA A 90 3.19 -8.76 -0.97
N VAL A 91 3.51 -7.59 -0.43
CA VAL A 91 4.45 -6.62 -0.99
C VAL A 91 5.61 -6.47 -0.02
N GLU A 92 6.81 -6.82 -0.46
CA GLU A 92 8.02 -6.77 0.38
C GLU A 92 8.62 -5.37 0.41
N ASP A 93 9.52 -5.14 1.40
CA ASP A 93 10.09 -3.82 1.67
C ASP A 93 10.67 -3.12 0.43
N GLY A 94 10.49 -1.82 0.37
CA GLY A 94 11.01 -0.97 -0.67
C GLY A 94 10.38 -1.15 -2.04
N ALA A 95 9.34 -1.98 -2.17
CA ALA A 95 8.68 -2.19 -3.45
C ALA A 95 7.71 -1.05 -3.79
N LEU A 96 7.45 -0.87 -5.08
CA LEU A 96 6.47 0.10 -5.58
C LEU A 96 5.42 -0.61 -6.44
N VAL A 97 4.15 -0.41 -6.08
CA VAL A 97 3.00 -0.78 -6.90
C VAL A 97 2.48 0.49 -7.58
N GLY A 98 2.58 0.55 -8.89
CA GLY A 98 2.23 1.73 -9.70
C GLY A 98 0.73 2.03 -9.71
N SER A 99 0.39 3.25 -10.10
CA SER A 99 -0.99 3.74 -10.13
C SER A 99 -1.90 2.84 -10.96
N GLY A 100 -3.07 2.50 -10.40
CA GLY A 100 -4.09 1.67 -11.05
C GLY A 100 -3.67 0.21 -11.28
N ALA A 101 -2.53 -0.23 -10.74
CA ALA A 101 -2.15 -1.63 -10.82
C ALA A 101 -3.04 -2.50 -9.93
N THR A 102 -3.23 -3.75 -10.33
CA THR A 102 -4.01 -4.74 -9.60
C THR A 102 -3.13 -5.91 -9.17
N VAL A 103 -3.10 -6.21 -7.87
CA VAL A 103 -2.29 -7.27 -7.26
C VAL A 103 -3.25 -8.24 -6.55
N LEU A 104 -3.42 -9.44 -7.11
CA LEU A 104 -4.42 -10.39 -6.67
C LEU A 104 -3.87 -11.47 -5.72
N HIS A 105 -4.77 -12.32 -5.26
CA HIS A 105 -4.56 -13.36 -4.24
C HIS A 105 -3.26 -14.14 -4.43
N ARG A 106 -2.49 -14.30 -3.36
CA ARG A 106 -1.20 -15.03 -3.31
C ARG A 106 -0.11 -14.45 -4.21
N ALA A 107 -0.34 -13.31 -4.87
CA ALA A 107 0.75 -12.64 -5.57
C ALA A 107 1.76 -12.09 -4.57
N ARG A 108 3.04 -12.14 -4.96
CA ARG A 108 4.16 -11.62 -4.16
C ARG A 108 4.95 -10.61 -4.98
N VAL A 109 5.14 -9.43 -4.43
CA VAL A 109 6.00 -8.40 -4.99
C VAL A 109 7.28 -8.37 -4.17
N GLY A 110 8.37 -8.83 -4.72
CA GLY A 110 9.65 -8.97 -4.02
C GLY A 110 10.27 -7.62 -3.64
N ARG A 111 11.23 -7.68 -2.73
CA ARG A 111 11.94 -6.50 -2.20
C ARG A 111 12.46 -5.59 -3.31
N GLY A 112 12.15 -4.30 -3.24
CA GLY A 112 12.60 -3.33 -4.23
C GLY A 112 12.12 -3.59 -5.66
N ALA A 113 11.08 -4.39 -5.85
CA ALA A 113 10.49 -4.60 -7.16
C ALA A 113 9.53 -3.47 -7.53
N LEU A 114 9.31 -3.31 -8.81
CA LEU A 114 8.39 -2.32 -9.39
C LEU A 114 7.26 -3.01 -10.15
N VAL A 115 6.04 -2.79 -9.74
CA VAL A 115 4.85 -3.10 -10.54
C VAL A 115 4.47 -1.84 -11.30
N ALA A 116 4.53 -1.86 -12.61
CA ALA A 116 4.22 -0.70 -13.45
C ALA A 116 2.75 -0.27 -13.30
N ALA A 117 2.48 1.00 -13.59
CA ALA A 117 1.11 1.52 -13.61
C ALA A 117 0.20 0.67 -14.52
N GLN A 118 -1.05 0.44 -14.08
CA GLN A 118 -2.06 -0.35 -14.79
C GLN A 118 -1.68 -1.84 -15.01
N ALA A 119 -0.62 -2.35 -14.41
CA ALA A 119 -0.27 -3.77 -14.55
C ALA A 119 -1.22 -4.66 -13.74
N LEU A 120 -1.43 -5.89 -14.24
CA LEU A 120 -2.22 -6.92 -13.56
C LEU A 120 -1.31 -8.08 -13.13
N LEU A 121 -1.12 -8.24 -11.83
CA LEU A 121 -0.57 -9.45 -11.23
C LEU A 121 -1.71 -10.43 -10.94
N ALA A 122 -1.84 -11.44 -11.79
CA ALA A 122 -2.81 -12.52 -11.60
C ALA A 122 -2.52 -13.30 -10.29
N PRO A 123 -3.49 -14.08 -9.79
CA PRO A 123 -3.28 -14.86 -8.57
C PRO A 123 -2.04 -15.74 -8.62
N GLY A 124 -1.23 -15.71 -7.55
CA GLY A 124 -0.01 -16.50 -7.44
C GLY A 124 1.17 -15.99 -8.26
N THR A 125 1.08 -14.83 -8.89
CA THR A 125 2.22 -14.24 -9.61
C THR A 125 3.33 -13.86 -8.63
N GLU A 126 4.56 -14.28 -8.91
CA GLU A 126 5.75 -13.88 -8.14
C GLU A 126 6.59 -12.89 -8.97
N VAL A 127 6.83 -11.71 -8.39
CA VAL A 127 7.75 -10.71 -8.94
C VAL A 127 9.04 -10.79 -8.14
N PRO A 128 10.17 -11.22 -8.73
CA PRO A 128 11.45 -11.33 -8.02
C PRO A 128 11.93 -9.98 -7.47
N PRO A 129 12.80 -9.99 -6.43
CA PRO A 129 13.41 -8.76 -5.93
C PRO A 129 14.08 -7.94 -7.05
N GLY A 130 13.86 -6.62 -7.05
CA GLY A 130 14.45 -5.71 -8.04
C GLY A 130 13.91 -5.88 -9.48
N ALA A 131 12.90 -6.72 -9.69
CA ALA A 131 12.31 -6.90 -11.01
C ALA A 131 11.23 -5.86 -11.32
N LEU A 132 10.93 -5.68 -12.60
CA LEU A 132 9.82 -4.90 -13.11
C LEU A 132 8.71 -5.85 -13.62
N ALA A 133 7.49 -5.70 -13.09
CA ALA A 133 6.30 -6.35 -13.64
C ALA A 133 5.48 -5.33 -14.43
N ARG A 134 5.13 -5.61 -15.70
CA ARG A 134 4.37 -4.66 -16.54
C ARG A 134 3.41 -5.34 -17.49
N GLY A 135 2.28 -4.70 -17.76
CA GLY A 135 1.26 -5.15 -18.72
C GLY A 135 0.10 -5.93 -18.09
N VAL A 136 -0.84 -6.39 -18.94
CA VAL A 136 -2.07 -7.11 -18.55
C VAL A 136 -2.22 -8.36 -19.44
N PRO A 137 -1.98 -9.57 -18.91
CA PRO A 137 -1.35 -9.86 -17.62
C PRO A 137 0.12 -9.41 -17.59
N ALA A 138 0.64 -9.21 -16.38
CA ALA A 138 2.01 -8.69 -16.23
C ALA A 138 3.07 -9.67 -16.74
N ARG A 139 4.09 -9.10 -17.37
CA ARG A 139 5.34 -9.79 -17.72
C ARG A 139 6.46 -9.27 -16.83
N ILE A 140 7.32 -10.18 -16.40
CA ILE A 140 8.44 -9.89 -15.49
C ILE A 140 9.70 -9.57 -16.33
N VAL A 141 10.38 -8.49 -15.93
CA VAL A 141 11.70 -8.10 -16.45
C VAL A 141 12.66 -8.09 -15.26
N GLU A 142 13.55 -9.06 -15.18
CA GLU A 142 14.53 -9.17 -14.10
C GLU A 142 15.45 -7.94 -14.07
N GLY A 143 15.71 -7.42 -12.86
CA GLY A 143 16.55 -6.25 -12.66
C GLY A 143 16.00 -4.97 -13.30
N GLY A 144 14.73 -4.96 -13.70
CA GLY A 144 14.12 -3.83 -14.40
C GLY A 144 13.56 -2.72 -13.53
N ALA A 145 13.60 -2.86 -12.20
CA ALA A 145 13.23 -1.78 -11.28
C ALA A 145 14.36 -0.75 -11.18
N ASP A 146 14.00 0.51 -11.06
CA ASP A 146 14.95 1.60 -10.82
C ASP A 146 14.99 1.94 -9.33
N PRO A 147 16.08 1.60 -8.59
CA PRO A 147 16.17 1.84 -7.17
C PRO A 147 16.12 3.33 -6.79
N GLU A 148 16.63 4.23 -7.64
CA GLU A 148 16.61 5.68 -7.37
C GLU A 148 15.17 6.22 -7.42
N LEU A 149 14.38 5.74 -8.38
CA LEU A 149 12.95 6.06 -8.47
C LEU A 149 12.19 5.61 -7.22
N LEU A 150 12.44 4.37 -6.76
CA LEU A 150 11.77 3.81 -5.59
C LEU A 150 12.12 4.60 -4.33
N GLU A 151 13.39 4.86 -4.11
CA GLU A 151 13.88 5.63 -2.96
C GLU A 151 13.34 7.07 -2.97
N HIS A 152 13.32 7.72 -4.14
CA HIS A 152 12.77 9.06 -4.31
C HIS A 152 11.28 9.10 -3.92
N ALA A 153 10.49 8.11 -4.35
CA ALA A 153 9.07 8.02 -4.02
C ALA A 153 8.86 7.93 -2.50
N VAL A 154 9.55 7.01 -1.83
CA VAL A 154 9.46 6.84 -0.37
C VAL A 154 9.80 8.15 0.35
N ASN A 155 10.96 8.73 0.05
CA ASN A 155 11.43 9.94 0.73
C ASN A 155 10.50 11.14 0.51
N THR A 156 9.83 11.20 -0.65
CA THR A 156 8.83 12.23 -0.93
C THR A 156 7.62 12.07 -0.01
N TYR A 157 7.07 10.85 0.13
CA TYR A 157 5.87 10.64 0.93
C TYR A 157 6.14 10.70 2.45
N VAL A 158 7.33 10.32 2.92
CA VAL A 158 7.74 10.57 4.31
C VAL A 158 7.78 12.09 4.62
N ARG A 159 8.36 12.90 3.74
CA ARG A 159 8.32 14.37 3.91
C ARG A 159 6.89 14.91 3.88
N ASN A 160 6.07 14.41 2.95
CA ASN A 160 4.68 14.83 2.84
C ASN A 160 3.87 14.47 4.09
N ALA A 161 4.14 13.33 4.74
CA ALA A 161 3.51 12.96 6.01
C ALA A 161 3.67 14.07 7.06
N HIS A 162 4.92 14.52 7.26
CA HIS A 162 5.22 15.58 8.21
C HIS A 162 4.59 16.92 7.82
N TRP A 163 4.68 17.27 6.54
CA TRP A 163 4.10 18.51 6.03
C TRP A 163 2.58 18.55 6.21
N TYR A 164 1.88 17.52 5.78
CA TYR A 164 0.42 17.48 5.90
C TYR A 164 -0.04 17.38 7.35
N ALA A 165 0.68 16.66 8.21
CA ALA A 165 0.37 16.60 9.63
C ALA A 165 0.48 17.98 10.31
N ALA A 166 1.39 18.84 9.85
CA ALA A 166 1.59 20.18 10.40
C ALA A 166 0.63 21.22 9.82
N ASP A 167 0.38 21.20 8.51
CA ASP A 167 -0.19 22.34 7.79
C ASP A 167 -1.57 22.10 7.19
N LEU A 168 -2.01 20.83 7.06
CA LEU A 168 -3.32 20.53 6.48
C LEU A 168 -4.44 21.05 7.40
N ARG A 169 -5.28 21.91 6.86
CA ARG A 169 -6.49 22.39 7.54
C ARG A 169 -7.67 22.48 6.59
N ARG A 170 -8.80 22.03 7.05
CA ARG A 170 -10.07 22.21 6.34
C ARG A 170 -10.51 23.68 6.43
N ILE A 171 -11.02 24.23 5.34
CA ILE A 171 -11.38 25.66 5.22
C ILE A 171 -12.87 25.90 5.00
N ASP A 172 -13.68 24.83 4.97
CA ASP A 172 -15.16 24.85 4.86
C ASP A 172 -15.84 24.14 6.03
#